data_df8eae3908c403ad21a296c5f6b76525
#
_entry.id   df8eae3908c403ad21a296c5f6b76525
#
_cell.length_a   1.000
_cell.length_b   1.000
_cell.length_c   1.000
_cell.angle_alpha   90.00
_cell.angle_beta   90.00
_cell.angle_gamma   90.00
#
_symmetry.space_group_name_H-M   'P 1'
#
loop_
_entity.id
_entity.type
_entity.pdbx_description
1 polymer ?
#
loop_
_entity_poly.entity_id
_entity_poly.type
_entity_poly.pdbx_seq_one_letter_code
_entity_poly.pdbx_strand_id
1 'polypeptide(L)'
;MRLTGASRLGMLCGLACAGHGPALAQTPSPSAQIAAAVLPLPSSLRAGAGVVVLDTRGQPRELRPSANGMVCLADEPGDSTFAVECYPGSFIPLIYRMRQLIAGDMPESVLDQTIEAEARSGRLKLPTSPVASYLMSGPLSAYDWSNNTASDMIVVGHRLYVPYGTAAAMGLPTAQDGIHPYVMASGTYFAHVMIEHHPVRH
;
A
#
# COMPACT_ATOMS: atom_id res chain seq x y z
N MET A 1 -47.83 -37.33 -64.06
CA MET A 1 -47.92 -35.87 -64.09
C MET A 1 -46.90 -35.30 -63.09
N ARG A 2 -46.01 -34.49 -63.53
CA ARG A 2 -44.81 -33.99 -62.88
C ARG A 2 -45.16 -32.97 -61.77
N LEU A 3 -44.50 -33.01 -60.62
CA LEU A 3 -44.30 -31.86 -59.75
C LEU A 3 -42.95 -31.91 -59.04
N THR A 4 -42.21 -30.87 -59.33
CA THR A 4 -40.85 -30.54 -58.90
C THR A 4 -40.79 -30.10 -57.46
N GLY A 5 -39.86 -30.69 -56.65
CA GLY A 5 -39.52 -30.26 -55.33
C GLY A 5 -38.37 -29.27 -55.33
N ALA A 6 -38.52 -28.14 -54.67
CA ALA A 6 -37.50 -27.15 -54.47
C ALA A 6 -36.77 -27.38 -53.14
N SER A 7 -35.47 -27.69 -53.24
CA SER A 7 -34.55 -27.73 -52.08
C SER A 7 -34.30 -26.32 -51.53
N ARG A 8 -34.57 -26.12 -50.24
CA ARG A 8 -34.11 -24.91 -49.51
C ARG A 8 -32.85 -25.25 -48.72
N LEU A 9 -31.77 -24.69 -49.16
CA LEU A 9 -30.48 -24.70 -48.50
C LEU A 9 -30.51 -23.73 -47.32
N GLY A 10 -30.60 -24.27 -46.11
CA GLY A 10 -30.53 -23.46 -44.88
C GLY A 10 -29.09 -23.16 -44.52
N MET A 11 -28.71 -21.90 -44.59
CA MET A 11 -27.41 -21.36 -44.19
C MET A 11 -27.42 -21.16 -42.70
N LEU A 12 -26.79 -22.07 -41.93
CA LEU A 12 -26.53 -21.91 -40.49
C LEU A 12 -25.39 -20.91 -40.28
N CYS A 13 -25.73 -19.69 -39.91
CA CYS A 13 -24.78 -18.69 -39.45
C CYS A 13 -24.43 -19.00 -37.98
N GLY A 14 -23.31 -19.69 -37.75
CA GLY A 14 -22.78 -19.93 -36.41
C GLY A 14 -22.21 -18.62 -35.83
N LEU A 15 -22.94 -18.00 -34.85
CA LEU A 15 -22.38 -16.96 -34.00
C LEU A 15 -21.38 -17.62 -33.05
N ALA A 16 -20.09 -17.43 -33.33
CA ALA A 16 -19.03 -17.70 -32.37
C ALA A 16 -19.10 -16.60 -31.28
N CYS A 17 -19.75 -16.89 -30.17
CA CYS A 17 -19.60 -16.09 -28.95
C CYS A 17 -18.17 -16.27 -28.41
N ALA A 18 -17.28 -15.35 -28.74
CA ALA A 18 -16.00 -15.22 -28.07
C ALA A 18 -16.27 -14.85 -26.60
N GLY A 19 -16.26 -15.86 -25.71
CA GLY A 19 -16.33 -15.66 -24.29
C GLY A 19 -15.09 -14.89 -23.82
N HIS A 20 -15.24 -13.61 -23.55
CA HIS A 20 -14.26 -12.87 -22.77
C HIS A 20 -14.40 -13.35 -21.34
N GLY A 21 -13.59 -14.34 -20.94
CA GLY A 21 -13.39 -14.67 -19.54
C GLY A 21 -12.84 -13.43 -18.80
N PRO A 22 -13.11 -13.28 -17.51
CA PRO A 22 -12.52 -12.20 -16.73
C PRO A 22 -10.99 -12.29 -16.88
N ALA A 23 -10.39 -11.24 -17.42
CA ALA A 23 -8.94 -11.11 -17.45
C ALA A 23 -8.46 -11.14 -16.00
N LEU A 24 -7.77 -12.20 -15.59
CA LEU A 24 -7.07 -12.23 -14.31
C LEU A 24 -6.14 -11.02 -14.32
N ALA A 25 -6.32 -10.12 -13.36
CA ALA A 25 -5.45 -8.97 -13.19
C ALA A 25 -4.01 -9.48 -13.08
N GLN A 26 -3.21 -9.22 -14.11
CA GLN A 26 -1.81 -9.67 -14.12
C GLN A 26 -1.06 -8.91 -13.04
N THR A 27 -0.39 -9.64 -12.16
CA THR A 27 0.53 -9.03 -11.19
C THR A 27 1.54 -8.15 -11.94
N PRO A 28 1.69 -6.87 -11.55
CA PRO A 28 2.65 -5.98 -12.21
C PRO A 28 4.06 -6.55 -12.22
N SER A 29 4.84 -6.27 -13.24
CA SER A 29 6.23 -6.73 -13.31
C SER A 29 7.05 -6.19 -12.14
N PRO A 30 8.15 -6.86 -11.71
CA PRO A 30 9.01 -6.37 -10.64
C PRO A 30 9.52 -4.93 -10.89
N SER A 31 9.82 -4.57 -12.13
CA SER A 31 10.21 -3.21 -12.49
C SER A 31 9.09 -2.20 -12.31
N ALA A 32 7.86 -2.54 -12.67
CA ALA A 32 6.69 -1.68 -12.44
C ALA A 32 6.41 -1.53 -10.93
N GLN A 33 6.49 -2.61 -10.15
CA GLN A 33 6.33 -2.55 -8.69
C GLN A 33 7.39 -1.64 -8.05
N ILE A 34 8.66 -1.75 -8.47
CA ILE A 34 9.75 -0.89 -7.98
C ILE A 34 9.48 0.58 -8.33
N ALA A 35 9.07 0.85 -9.57
CA ALA A 35 8.80 2.22 -10.01
C ALA A 35 7.64 2.85 -9.23
N ALA A 36 6.56 2.11 -8.99
CA ALA A 36 5.41 2.55 -8.22
C ALA A 36 5.75 2.78 -6.74
N ALA A 37 6.44 1.82 -6.11
CA ALA A 37 6.71 1.83 -4.68
C ALA A 37 7.51 3.06 -4.20
N VAL A 38 8.35 3.62 -5.06
CA VAL A 38 9.22 4.76 -4.68
C VAL A 38 8.60 6.13 -4.96
N LEU A 39 7.41 6.17 -5.58
CA LEU A 39 6.76 7.44 -5.95
C LEU A 39 6.54 8.40 -4.79
N PRO A 40 6.13 7.96 -3.58
CA PRO A 40 5.91 8.86 -2.47
C PRO A 40 7.18 9.57 -2.00
N LEU A 41 8.37 9.00 -2.27
CA LEU A 41 9.63 9.60 -1.84
C LEU A 41 9.99 10.87 -2.62
N PRO A 42 10.68 11.82 -1.97
CA PRO A 42 11.42 12.87 -2.67
C PRO A 42 12.32 12.28 -3.76
N SER A 43 12.42 12.93 -4.90
CA SER A 43 13.16 12.42 -6.06
C SER A 43 14.59 12.01 -5.75
N SER A 44 15.26 12.75 -4.85
CA SER A 44 16.65 12.47 -4.42
C SER A 44 16.81 11.15 -3.65
N LEU A 45 15.73 10.60 -3.07
CA LEU A 45 15.75 9.35 -2.30
C LEU A 45 15.34 8.12 -3.12
N ARG A 46 14.64 8.30 -4.24
CA ARG A 46 14.03 7.20 -5.00
C ARG A 46 15.03 6.18 -5.53
N ALA A 47 16.14 6.65 -6.07
CA ALA A 47 17.13 5.78 -6.71
C ALA A 47 17.80 4.80 -5.71
N GLY A 48 18.06 5.24 -4.48
CA GLY A 48 18.72 4.44 -3.45
C GLY A 48 17.78 3.67 -2.51
N ALA A 49 16.47 3.88 -2.60
CA ALA A 49 15.53 3.19 -1.71
C ALA A 49 15.43 1.71 -2.04
N GLY A 50 15.40 0.86 -1.01
CA GLY A 50 15.03 -0.55 -1.13
C GLY A 50 13.55 -0.70 -1.45
N VAL A 51 13.18 -1.81 -2.10
CA VAL A 51 11.78 -2.14 -2.37
C VAL A 51 11.52 -3.59 -2.02
N VAL A 52 10.46 -3.83 -1.26
CA VAL A 52 9.99 -5.16 -0.89
C VAL A 52 8.52 -5.31 -1.22
N VAL A 53 8.10 -6.52 -1.52
CA VAL A 53 6.70 -6.94 -1.59
C VAL A 53 6.46 -7.94 -0.46
N LEU A 54 5.31 -7.87 0.18
CA LEU A 54 4.92 -8.83 1.20
C LEU A 54 4.15 -9.99 0.57
N ASP A 55 4.40 -11.20 1.05
CA ASP A 55 3.58 -12.35 0.69
C ASP A 55 2.29 -12.39 1.55
N THR A 56 1.41 -13.34 1.28
CA THR A 56 0.15 -13.54 2.02
C THR A 56 0.33 -13.87 3.50
N ARG A 57 1.54 -14.12 3.97
CA ARG A 57 1.90 -14.32 5.37
C ARG A 57 2.63 -13.13 5.97
N GLY A 58 2.68 -12.01 5.23
CA GLY A 58 3.39 -10.80 5.66
C GLY A 58 4.92 -10.94 5.64
N GLN A 59 5.46 -11.95 4.91
CA GLN A 59 6.91 -12.12 4.79
C GLN A 59 7.46 -11.27 3.66
N PRO A 60 8.56 -10.52 3.89
CA PRO A 60 9.14 -9.67 2.86
C PRO A 60 9.90 -10.49 1.81
N ARG A 61 9.67 -10.17 0.55
CA ARG A 61 10.49 -10.57 -0.59
C ARG A 61 11.10 -9.33 -1.22
N GLU A 62 12.42 -9.25 -1.20
CA GLU A 62 13.14 -8.13 -1.75
C GLU A 62 13.05 -8.09 -3.28
N LEU A 63 12.70 -6.90 -3.82
CA LEU A 63 12.76 -6.58 -5.25
C LEU A 63 14.00 -5.75 -5.59
N ARG A 64 14.43 -4.90 -4.65
CA ARG A 64 15.62 -4.06 -4.77
C ARG A 64 16.21 -3.79 -3.38
N PRO A 65 17.53 -4.00 -3.17
CA PRO A 65 18.18 -3.68 -1.91
C PRO A 65 18.23 -2.17 -1.66
N SER A 66 18.25 -1.76 -0.40
CA SER A 66 18.38 -0.36 -0.02
C SER A 66 19.84 0.08 0.01
N ALA A 67 20.15 1.21 -0.63
CA ALA A 67 21.45 1.85 -0.60
C ALA A 67 21.47 3.14 0.25
N ASN A 68 20.29 3.69 0.61
CA ASN A 68 20.18 4.94 1.37
C ASN A 68 19.45 4.82 2.70
N GLY A 69 19.15 3.57 3.13
CA GLY A 69 18.45 3.30 4.37
C GLY A 69 16.92 3.46 4.34
N MET A 70 16.33 3.88 3.20
CA MET A 70 14.89 3.87 3.00
C MET A 70 14.44 2.53 2.41
N VAL A 71 13.28 2.02 2.86
CA VAL A 71 12.65 0.80 2.34
C VAL A 71 11.18 1.08 2.05
N CYS A 72 10.77 0.81 0.83
CA CYS A 72 9.39 0.99 0.37
C CYS A 72 8.67 -0.37 0.27
N LEU A 73 7.47 -0.43 0.79
CA LEU A 73 6.55 -1.53 0.55
C LEU A 73 5.85 -1.30 -0.78
N ALA A 74 5.97 -2.26 -1.68
CA ALA A 74 5.23 -2.25 -2.93
C ALA A 74 3.75 -2.56 -2.65
N ASP A 75 2.90 -2.10 -3.56
CA ASP A 75 1.48 -2.40 -3.53
C ASP A 75 1.19 -3.91 -3.47
N GLU A 76 0.23 -4.30 -2.64
CA GLU A 76 -0.17 -5.69 -2.47
C GLU A 76 -1.16 -6.06 -3.59
N PRO A 77 -0.81 -6.99 -4.49
CA PRO A 77 -1.70 -7.33 -5.57
C PRO A 77 -2.92 -8.09 -5.08
N GLY A 78 -4.10 -7.80 -5.64
CA GLY A 78 -5.32 -8.58 -5.46
C GLY A 78 -6.41 -7.91 -4.63
N ASP A 79 -6.21 -6.67 -4.19
CA ASP A 79 -7.27 -5.85 -3.62
C ASP A 79 -7.70 -4.71 -4.56
N SER A 80 -8.56 -3.82 -4.10
CA SER A 80 -9.07 -2.66 -4.86
C SER A 80 -8.34 -1.35 -4.54
N THR A 81 -7.26 -1.43 -3.76
CA THR A 81 -6.52 -0.28 -3.23
C THR A 81 -5.13 -0.25 -3.84
N PHE A 82 -4.70 0.91 -4.31
CA PHE A 82 -3.28 1.20 -4.52
C PHE A 82 -2.71 1.77 -3.24
N ALA A 83 -1.72 1.12 -2.65
CA ALA A 83 -1.09 1.57 -1.42
C ALA A 83 0.41 1.28 -1.41
N VAL A 84 1.21 2.32 -1.37
CA VAL A 84 2.67 2.23 -1.27
C VAL A 84 3.16 3.13 -0.14
N GLU A 85 4.07 2.64 0.68
CA GLU A 85 4.62 3.42 1.79
C GLU A 85 6.11 3.12 2.00
N CYS A 86 6.87 4.16 2.21
CA CYS A 86 8.32 4.10 2.41
C CYS A 86 8.69 4.52 3.83
N TYR A 87 9.56 3.74 4.46
CA TYR A 87 10.00 3.91 5.85
C TYR A 87 11.53 3.95 5.95
N PRO A 88 12.08 4.62 6.97
CA PRO A 88 13.47 4.38 7.35
C PRO A 88 13.69 2.95 7.82
N GLY A 89 14.84 2.38 7.51
CA GLY A 89 15.20 1.00 7.88
C GLY A 89 15.07 0.70 9.37
N SER A 90 15.25 1.70 10.23
CA SER A 90 15.07 1.55 11.69
C SER A 90 13.62 1.27 12.10
N PHE A 91 12.63 1.59 11.26
CA PHE A 91 11.22 1.36 11.53
C PHE A 91 10.68 0.05 10.91
N ILE A 92 11.40 -0.51 9.94
CA ILE A 92 11.01 -1.70 9.19
C ILE A 92 10.74 -2.93 10.06
N PRO A 93 11.52 -3.23 11.12
CA PRO A 93 11.23 -4.38 11.97
C PRO A 93 9.82 -4.34 12.59
N LEU A 94 9.35 -3.17 13.02
CA LEU A 94 7.98 -2.98 13.53
C LEU A 94 6.95 -3.25 12.44
N ILE A 95 7.13 -2.66 11.25
CA ILE A 95 6.20 -2.82 10.14
C ILE A 95 6.08 -4.30 9.73
N TYR A 96 7.19 -4.99 9.56
CA TYR A 96 7.16 -6.41 9.22
C TYR A 96 6.47 -7.26 10.31
N ARG A 97 6.77 -6.98 11.57
CA ARG A 97 6.13 -7.70 12.67
C ARG A 97 4.62 -7.51 12.69
N MET A 98 4.15 -6.27 12.52
CA MET A 98 2.72 -5.97 12.42
C MET A 98 2.06 -6.70 11.25
N ARG A 99 2.66 -6.66 10.06
CA ARG A 99 2.14 -7.34 8.86
C ARG A 99 2.06 -8.85 9.04
N GLN A 100 3.05 -9.48 9.68
CA GLN A 100 3.01 -10.91 10.00
C GLN A 100 1.87 -11.28 10.95
N LEU A 101 1.63 -10.46 11.97
CA LEU A 101 0.54 -10.69 12.93
C LEU A 101 -0.83 -10.51 12.27
N ILE A 102 -0.99 -9.49 11.43
CA ILE A 102 -2.21 -9.24 10.64
C ILE A 102 -2.47 -10.40 9.68
N ALA A 103 -1.46 -10.86 8.96
CA ALA A 103 -1.57 -12.00 8.04
C ALA A 103 -1.89 -13.33 8.74
N GLY A 104 -1.66 -13.41 10.06
CA GLY A 104 -2.07 -14.52 10.92
C GLY A 104 -3.46 -14.36 11.52
N ASP A 105 -4.29 -13.47 10.99
CA ASP A 105 -5.66 -13.18 11.47
C ASP A 105 -5.72 -12.80 12.97
N MET A 106 -4.66 -12.20 13.49
CA MET A 106 -4.61 -11.77 14.88
C MET A 106 -5.59 -10.61 15.12
N PRO A 107 -6.49 -10.68 16.11
CA PRO A 107 -7.36 -9.57 16.47
C PRO A 107 -6.55 -8.32 16.83
N GLU A 108 -7.02 -7.14 16.44
CA GLU A 108 -6.30 -5.86 16.64
C GLU A 108 -5.88 -5.63 18.10
N SER A 109 -6.78 -5.89 19.04
CA SER A 109 -6.48 -5.74 20.50
C SER A 109 -5.36 -6.67 20.98
N VAL A 110 -5.24 -7.87 20.40
CA VAL A 110 -4.17 -8.83 20.71
C VAL A 110 -2.87 -8.45 20.01
N LEU A 111 -2.97 -7.92 18.77
CA LEU A 111 -1.84 -7.40 18.04
C LEU A 111 -1.15 -6.29 18.83
N ASP A 112 -1.90 -5.29 19.28
CA ASP A 112 -1.36 -4.17 20.05
C ASP A 112 -0.67 -4.64 21.34
N GLN A 113 -1.29 -5.53 22.11
CA GLN A 113 -0.71 -6.11 23.30
C GLN A 113 0.57 -6.90 23.00
N THR A 114 0.60 -7.64 21.89
CA THR A 114 1.76 -8.42 21.48
C THR A 114 2.94 -7.51 21.12
N ILE A 115 2.70 -6.50 20.29
CA ILE A 115 3.74 -5.54 19.89
C ILE A 115 4.26 -4.78 21.11
N GLU A 116 3.37 -4.32 21.98
CA GLU A 116 3.73 -3.62 23.21
C GLU A 116 4.62 -4.49 24.13
N ALA A 117 4.26 -5.77 24.32
CA ALA A 117 5.06 -6.71 25.11
C ALA A 117 6.43 -6.98 24.47
N GLU A 118 6.49 -7.10 23.14
CA GLU A 118 7.75 -7.29 22.42
C GLU A 118 8.64 -6.04 22.50
N ALA A 119 8.06 -4.84 22.40
CA ALA A 119 8.78 -3.58 22.54
C ALA A 119 9.34 -3.41 23.95
N ARG A 120 8.53 -3.63 24.99
CA ARG A 120 8.95 -3.53 26.40
C ARG A 120 10.05 -4.53 26.77
N SER A 121 10.00 -5.75 26.22
CA SER A 121 11.02 -6.77 26.46
C SER A 121 12.31 -6.54 25.66
N GLY A 122 12.33 -5.55 24.75
CA GLY A 122 13.46 -5.27 23.85
C GLY A 122 13.62 -6.27 22.70
N ARG A 123 12.67 -7.21 22.53
CA ARG A 123 12.66 -8.12 21.37
C ARG A 123 12.37 -7.37 20.08
N LEU A 124 11.49 -6.37 20.15
CA LEU A 124 11.21 -5.45 19.05
C LEU A 124 11.78 -4.08 19.41
N LYS A 125 12.76 -3.62 18.64
CA LYS A 125 13.36 -2.31 18.85
C LYS A 125 12.57 -1.25 18.11
N LEU A 126 12.09 -0.26 18.85
CA LEU A 126 11.46 0.93 18.27
C LEU A 126 12.49 2.04 18.08
N PRO A 127 12.28 2.95 17.12
CA PRO A 127 13.09 4.14 16.99
C PRO A 127 13.03 4.99 18.28
N THR A 128 14.16 5.51 18.70
CA THR A 128 14.28 6.42 19.86
C THR A 128 14.17 7.90 19.47
N SER A 129 14.17 8.17 18.17
CA SER A 129 13.96 9.51 17.59
C SER A 129 12.79 9.46 16.64
N PRO A 130 12.11 10.59 16.37
CA PRO A 130 11.08 10.66 15.37
C PRO A 130 11.56 10.20 13.99
N VAL A 131 10.74 9.42 13.27
CA VAL A 131 11.04 8.94 11.92
C VAL A 131 9.88 9.26 10.98
N ALA A 132 10.20 9.72 9.78
CA ALA A 132 9.20 10.04 8.78
C ALA A 132 8.93 8.84 7.86
N SER A 133 7.67 8.62 7.50
CA SER A 133 7.28 7.81 6.34
C SER A 133 6.60 8.65 5.27
N TYR A 134 6.59 8.10 4.06
CA TYR A 134 6.03 8.72 2.87
C TYR A 134 5.05 7.73 2.25
N LEU A 135 3.81 8.13 2.04
CA LEU A 135 2.77 7.24 1.54
C LEU A 135 2.03 7.82 0.33
N MET A 136 1.54 6.92 -0.51
CA MET A 136 0.49 7.20 -1.49
C MET A 136 -0.57 6.10 -1.37
N SER A 137 -1.83 6.49 -1.33
CA SER A 137 -2.94 5.55 -1.19
C SER A 137 -4.22 6.07 -1.85
N GLY A 138 -4.99 5.16 -2.46
CA GLY A 138 -6.27 5.48 -3.08
C GLY A 138 -6.87 4.28 -3.80
N PRO A 139 -7.95 4.47 -4.58
CA PRO A 139 -8.50 3.39 -5.39
C PRO A 139 -7.46 2.87 -6.39
N LEU A 140 -7.38 1.54 -6.58
CA LEU A 140 -6.46 0.93 -7.55
C LEU A 140 -6.69 1.46 -8.97
N SER A 141 -7.94 1.79 -9.33
CA SER A 141 -8.30 2.39 -10.62
C SER A 141 -7.74 3.80 -10.84
N ALA A 142 -7.25 4.44 -9.79
CA ALA A 142 -6.64 5.77 -9.84
C ALA A 142 -5.14 5.75 -10.16
N TYR A 143 -4.55 4.55 -10.28
CA TYR A 143 -3.14 4.36 -10.62
C TYR A 143 -2.98 3.68 -11.98
N ASP A 144 -2.22 4.30 -12.88
CA ASP A 144 -1.88 3.76 -14.20
C ASP A 144 -0.51 3.07 -14.16
N TRP A 145 -0.55 1.74 -14.11
CA TRP A 145 0.65 0.90 -14.11
C TRP A 145 1.48 1.00 -15.39
N SER A 146 0.86 1.34 -16.52
CA SER A 146 1.54 1.43 -17.81
C SER A 146 2.43 2.67 -17.93
N ASN A 147 1.96 3.77 -17.35
CA ASN A 147 2.63 5.07 -17.39
C ASN A 147 3.29 5.45 -16.04
N ASN A 148 3.10 4.63 -15.00
CA ASN A 148 3.57 4.89 -13.64
C ASN A 148 3.08 6.25 -13.12
N THR A 149 1.78 6.52 -13.28
CA THR A 149 1.15 7.79 -12.90
C THR A 149 -0.05 7.57 -12.00
N ALA A 150 -0.24 8.49 -11.05
CA ALA A 150 -1.38 8.53 -10.15
C ALA A 150 -2.29 9.71 -10.50
N SER A 151 -3.62 9.50 -10.44
CA SER A 151 -4.58 10.60 -10.55
C SER A 151 -4.72 11.35 -9.20
N ASP A 152 -5.51 12.43 -9.23
CA ASP A 152 -5.83 13.25 -8.05
C ASP A 152 -6.67 12.53 -6.96
N MET A 153 -7.18 11.33 -7.26
CA MET A 153 -7.84 10.47 -6.27
C MET A 153 -6.85 9.74 -5.35
N ILE A 154 -5.55 9.76 -5.66
CA ILE A 154 -4.51 9.21 -4.80
C ILE A 154 -4.09 10.27 -3.79
N VAL A 155 -4.28 9.98 -2.52
CA VAL A 155 -3.80 10.81 -1.41
C VAL A 155 -2.29 10.62 -1.27
N VAL A 156 -1.57 11.75 -1.21
CA VAL A 156 -0.15 11.78 -0.84
C VAL A 156 -0.06 12.25 0.59
N GLY A 157 0.57 11.47 1.43
CA GLY A 157 0.67 11.78 2.85
C GLY A 157 2.06 11.52 3.41
N HIS A 158 2.30 12.13 4.56
CA HIS A 158 3.49 11.90 5.37
C HIS A 158 3.05 11.56 6.79
N ARG A 159 3.77 10.63 7.43
CA ARG A 159 3.61 10.35 8.85
C ARG A 159 4.92 10.63 9.55
N LEU A 160 4.84 11.28 10.70
CA LEU A 160 5.97 11.42 11.60
C LEU A 160 5.71 10.53 12.82
N TYR A 161 6.34 9.36 12.85
CA TYR A 161 6.22 8.44 13.98
C TYR A 161 7.03 8.94 15.17
N VAL A 162 6.38 8.99 16.32
CA VAL A 162 6.94 9.40 17.60
C VAL A 162 6.49 8.37 18.64
N PRO A 163 7.11 7.19 18.70
CA PRO A 163 6.68 6.14 19.61
C PRO A 163 6.47 6.66 21.04
N TYR A 164 5.30 6.36 21.63
CA TYR A 164 4.82 6.83 22.92
C TYR A 164 4.59 8.35 23.03
N GLY A 165 4.71 9.09 21.93
CA GLY A 165 4.38 10.52 21.90
C GLY A 165 2.89 10.75 22.12
N THR A 166 2.54 11.80 22.86
CA THR A 166 1.15 12.15 23.12
C THR A 166 0.74 13.41 22.36
N ALA A 167 -0.52 13.47 21.96
CA ALA A 167 -1.10 14.64 21.29
C ALA A 167 -0.91 15.92 22.14
N ALA A 168 -1.12 15.81 23.45
CA ALA A 168 -0.93 16.93 24.38
C ALA A 168 0.53 17.44 24.40
N ALA A 169 1.52 16.55 24.43
CA ALA A 169 2.93 16.93 24.43
C ALA A 169 3.36 17.57 23.09
N MET A 170 2.70 17.21 21.98
CA MET A 170 2.98 17.76 20.66
C MET A 170 2.17 19.03 20.35
N GLY A 171 1.18 19.40 21.19
CA GLY A 171 0.29 20.52 20.92
C GLY A 171 -0.63 20.34 19.71
N LEU A 172 -0.97 19.07 19.37
CA LEU A 172 -1.75 18.73 18.20
C LEU A 172 -3.09 18.08 18.60
N PRO A 173 -4.15 18.22 17.76
CA PRO A 173 -5.41 17.52 17.97
C PRO A 173 -5.27 16.02 17.69
N THR A 174 -6.26 15.25 18.16
CA THR A 174 -6.43 13.81 17.81
C THR A 174 -7.52 13.61 16.75
N ALA A 175 -8.31 14.64 16.48
CA ALA A 175 -9.37 14.61 15.46
C ALA A 175 -8.85 15.19 14.14
N GLN A 176 -9.17 14.48 13.06
CA GLN A 176 -8.91 14.94 11.69
C GLN A 176 -9.94 16.00 11.30
N ASP A 177 -9.49 17.12 10.73
CA ASP A 177 -10.34 18.15 10.15
C ASP A 177 -10.08 18.41 8.65
N GLY A 178 -9.17 17.62 8.05
CA GLY A 178 -8.80 17.68 6.65
C GLY A 178 -7.84 18.80 6.27
N ILE A 179 -7.40 19.62 7.23
CA ILE A 179 -6.55 20.80 6.99
C ILE A 179 -5.27 20.75 7.84
N HIS A 180 -5.41 20.42 9.12
CA HIS A 180 -4.32 20.51 10.07
C HIS A 180 -3.71 19.12 10.37
N PRO A 181 -2.42 19.07 10.70
CA PRO A 181 -1.82 17.85 11.24
C PRO A 181 -2.53 17.39 12.52
N TYR A 182 -2.68 16.09 12.70
CA TYR A 182 -3.30 15.49 13.88
C TYR A 182 -2.54 14.23 14.32
N VAL A 183 -2.73 13.82 15.57
CA VAL A 183 -2.03 12.65 16.13
C VAL A 183 -2.94 11.44 16.13
N MET A 184 -2.47 10.37 15.51
CA MET A 184 -3.07 9.04 15.61
C MET A 184 -2.35 8.19 16.65
N ALA A 185 -3.07 7.25 17.26
CA ALA A 185 -2.54 6.30 18.24
C ALA A 185 -1.73 6.97 19.37
N SER A 186 -2.17 8.15 19.84
CA SER A 186 -1.50 8.95 20.87
C SER A 186 -1.12 8.13 22.11
N GLY A 187 0.15 8.19 22.52
CA GLY A 187 0.67 7.49 23.70
C GLY A 187 0.99 6.00 23.50
N THR A 188 0.86 5.46 22.30
CA THR A 188 1.18 4.06 21.99
C THR A 188 2.53 3.93 21.28
N TYR A 189 3.00 2.70 21.10
CA TYR A 189 4.19 2.38 20.30
C TYR A 189 4.10 2.87 18.85
N PHE A 190 2.87 3.07 18.34
CA PHE A 190 2.59 3.47 16.96
C PHE A 190 2.12 4.93 16.84
N ALA A 191 2.29 5.73 17.89
CA ALA A 191 1.92 7.15 17.87
C ALA A 191 2.58 7.88 16.69
N HIS A 192 1.79 8.59 15.90
CA HIS A 192 2.31 9.36 14.78
C HIS A 192 1.46 10.60 14.48
N VAL A 193 2.12 11.60 13.91
CA VAL A 193 1.49 12.77 13.34
C VAL A 193 1.15 12.47 11.88
N MET A 194 -0.10 12.64 11.51
CA MET A 194 -0.57 12.61 10.12
C MET A 194 -0.43 13.99 9.49
N ILE A 195 0.17 14.03 8.31
CA ILE A 195 0.30 15.22 7.46
C ILE A 195 -0.17 14.81 6.08
N GLU A 196 -1.43 15.11 5.75
CA GLU A 196 -2.04 14.74 4.47
C GLU A 196 -2.06 15.93 3.53
N HIS A 197 -1.70 15.68 2.29
CA HIS A 197 -1.84 16.63 1.20
C HIS A 197 -3.00 16.18 0.32
N HIS A 198 -4.16 16.80 0.52
CA HIS A 198 -5.24 16.67 -0.43
C HIS A 198 -5.01 17.65 -1.58
N PRO A 199 -5.15 17.24 -2.84
CA PRO A 199 -5.12 18.19 -3.95
C PRO A 199 -6.21 19.24 -3.71
N VAL A 200 -5.82 20.51 -3.71
CA VAL A 200 -6.77 21.62 -3.58
C VAL A 200 -7.71 21.55 -4.78
N ARG A 201 -8.97 21.17 -4.55
CA ARG A 201 -10.01 21.26 -5.58
C ARG A 201 -10.29 22.74 -5.82
N HIS A 202 -9.86 23.22 -6.97
CA HIS A 202 -10.20 24.56 -7.47
C HIS A 202 -11.55 24.53 -8.19
#